data_f788df1387ab0ae38488b367cbe13f52
#
_entry.id   f788df1387ab0ae38488b367cbe13f52
#
_cell.length_a   1.000
_cell.length_b   1.000
_cell.length_c   1.000
_cell.angle_alpha   90.00
_cell.angle_beta   90.00
_cell.angle_gamma   90.00
#
_symmetry.space_group_name_H-M   'P 1'
#
loop_
_entity.id
_entity.type
_entity.pdbx_description
1 polymer ?
#
loop_
_entity_poly.entity_id
_entity_poly.type
_entity_poly.pdbx_seq_one_letter_code
_entity_poly.pdbx_strand_id
1 'polypeptide(L)'
;MIVNNFNFFLVLFYTFAATVTSIWFALRFNLSFNIQDKPNKRSLHNKSLPRTGGIIFIPIILLVWLLSGVDSPLYLSLTVISLLTISFLDDIRSISAGVRFIFHIISILIFVLYLDITLNFFYLGIIVLFLVWMSNLFNFMDGSDGMAAGMAVIGFFSYAIASYMAGDFSFALENGIIMMCSFGFLFFNFS
;
A
#
# COMPACT_ATOMS: atom_id res chain seq x y z
N MET A 1 -21.71 -2.72 12.55
CA MET A 1 -21.22 -2.51 13.93
C MET A 1 -20.93 -1.02 14.07
N ILE A 2 -21.59 -0.30 15.00
CA ILE A 2 -21.32 1.14 15.18
C ILE A 2 -19.93 1.25 15.79
N VAL A 3 -18.96 1.70 15.02
CA VAL A 3 -17.62 1.98 15.54
C VAL A 3 -17.75 3.22 16.42
N ASN A 4 -17.77 3.04 17.74
CA ASN A 4 -17.71 4.16 18.66
C ASN A 4 -16.42 4.96 18.39
N ASN A 5 -16.47 6.28 18.46
CA ASN A 5 -15.32 7.17 18.23
C ASN A 5 -14.07 6.73 19.00
N PHE A 6 -14.22 6.21 20.21
CA PHE A 6 -13.13 5.68 21.01
C PHE A 6 -12.47 4.45 20.36
N ASN A 7 -13.23 3.52 19.84
CA ASN A 7 -12.70 2.34 19.13
C ASN A 7 -12.01 2.72 17.82
N PHE A 8 -12.49 3.76 17.13
CA PHE A 8 -11.87 4.29 15.91
C PHE A 8 -10.42 4.70 16.15
N PHE A 9 -10.17 5.55 17.13
CA PHE A 9 -8.82 6.02 17.45
C PHE A 9 -7.91 4.91 18.03
N LEU A 10 -8.49 3.96 18.78
CA LEU A 10 -7.75 2.81 19.27
C LEU A 10 -7.27 1.91 18.12
N VAL A 11 -8.10 1.63 17.13
CA VAL A 11 -7.72 0.85 15.95
C VAL A 11 -6.57 1.53 15.23
N LEU A 12 -6.64 2.84 15.00
CA LEU A 12 -5.56 3.60 14.36
C LEU A 12 -4.26 3.53 15.16
N PHE A 13 -4.33 3.70 16.47
CA PHE A 13 -3.15 3.60 17.35
C PHE A 13 -2.51 2.21 17.31
N TYR A 14 -3.33 1.14 17.43
CA TYR A 14 -2.82 -0.23 17.37
C TYR A 14 -2.26 -0.58 15.99
N THR A 15 -2.85 -0.06 14.92
CA THR A 15 -2.33 -0.22 13.56
C THR A 15 -0.92 0.35 13.43
N PHE A 16 -0.73 1.59 13.90
CA PHE A 16 0.59 2.24 13.93
C PHE A 16 1.58 1.43 14.76
N ALA A 17 1.21 1.08 15.99
CA ALA A 17 2.08 0.32 16.90
C ALA A 17 2.45 -1.06 16.31
N ALA A 18 1.49 -1.77 15.72
CA ALA A 18 1.73 -3.05 15.07
C ALA A 18 2.69 -2.92 13.88
N THR A 19 2.55 -1.88 13.07
CA THR A 19 3.44 -1.63 11.93
C THR A 19 4.86 -1.35 12.41
N VAL A 20 5.02 -0.40 13.35
CA VAL A 20 6.35 -0.03 13.89
C VAL A 20 7.03 -1.24 14.54
N THR A 21 6.31 -1.99 15.38
CA THR A 21 6.88 -3.15 16.06
C THR A 21 7.23 -4.28 15.09
N SER A 22 6.41 -4.54 14.08
CA SER A 22 6.67 -5.58 13.08
C SER A 22 7.89 -5.24 12.22
N ILE A 23 8.03 -3.99 11.76
CA ILE A 23 9.19 -3.56 10.98
C ILE A 23 10.45 -3.57 11.87
N TRP A 24 10.37 -3.04 13.08
CA TRP A 24 11.49 -3.09 14.03
C TRP A 24 11.97 -4.51 14.28
N PHE A 25 11.02 -5.43 14.51
CA PHE A 25 11.33 -6.85 14.72
C PHE A 25 12.00 -7.46 13.49
N ALA A 26 11.47 -7.21 12.29
CA ALA A 26 12.04 -7.71 11.05
C ALA A 26 13.48 -7.21 10.84
N LEU A 27 13.74 -5.93 11.11
CA LEU A 27 15.08 -5.35 11.04
C LEU A 27 16.01 -5.90 12.12
N ARG A 28 15.52 -6.03 13.35
CA ARG A 28 16.32 -6.50 14.50
C ARG A 28 16.78 -7.94 14.34
N PHE A 29 15.92 -8.79 13.78
CA PHE A 29 16.21 -10.22 13.57
C PHE A 29 16.69 -10.55 12.16
N ASN A 30 16.99 -9.51 11.37
CA ASN A 30 17.50 -9.63 10.00
C ASN A 30 16.61 -10.55 9.12
N LEU A 31 15.28 -10.47 9.33
CA LEU A 31 14.29 -11.22 8.56
C LEU A 31 14.13 -10.66 7.13
N SER A 32 15.20 -10.09 6.61
CA SER A 32 15.25 -9.52 5.26
C SER A 32 15.31 -10.62 4.22
N PHE A 33 14.41 -11.54 4.10
CA PHE A 33 14.26 -12.60 3.05
C PHE A 33 15.35 -12.62 1.95
N ASN A 34 16.59 -12.24 2.25
CA ASN A 34 17.71 -11.97 1.32
C ASN A 34 17.39 -10.97 0.18
N ILE A 35 16.32 -10.18 0.34
CA ILE A 35 15.90 -9.18 -0.64
C ILE A 35 16.51 -7.84 -0.24
N GLN A 36 17.75 -7.62 -0.71
CA GLN A 36 18.48 -6.38 -0.50
C GLN A 36 18.56 -5.60 -1.82
N ASP A 37 18.20 -4.33 -1.77
CA ASP A 37 18.52 -3.42 -2.87
C ASP A 37 20.04 -3.17 -2.89
N LYS A 38 20.72 -3.82 -3.84
CA LYS A 38 22.14 -3.57 -4.03
C LYS A 38 22.32 -2.25 -4.78
N PRO A 39 23.14 -1.33 -4.25
CA PRO A 39 23.42 -0.07 -4.91
C PRO A 39 23.81 -0.29 -6.37
N ASN A 40 23.16 0.39 -7.28
CA ASN A 40 23.51 0.42 -8.70
C ASN A 40 23.84 1.86 -9.12
N LYS A 41 24.31 2.07 -10.36
CA LYS A 41 24.71 3.39 -10.87
C LYS A 41 23.60 4.46 -10.85
N ARG A 42 22.35 4.08 -10.56
CA ARG A 42 21.16 4.95 -10.49
C ARG A 42 20.61 5.10 -9.08
N SER A 43 21.12 4.34 -8.10
CA SER A 43 20.67 4.45 -6.70
C SER A 43 21.31 5.65 -6.03
N LEU A 44 20.54 6.37 -5.27
CA LEU A 44 20.97 7.48 -4.41
C LEU A 44 21.62 6.96 -3.11
N HIS A 45 21.46 5.67 -2.80
CA HIS A 45 21.97 5.04 -1.59
C HIS A 45 23.33 4.38 -1.80
N ASN A 46 24.21 4.53 -0.80
CA ASN A 46 25.51 3.88 -0.76
C ASN A 46 25.51 2.56 0.03
N LYS A 47 24.38 2.20 0.66
CA LYS A 47 24.22 0.99 1.46
C LYS A 47 23.07 0.15 0.89
N SER A 48 23.17 -1.19 1.04
CA SER A 48 22.06 -2.08 0.72
C SER A 48 20.93 -1.89 1.73
N LEU A 49 19.71 -1.56 1.24
CA LEU A 49 18.52 -1.40 2.06
C LEU A 49 17.60 -2.62 1.88
N PRO A 50 16.97 -3.13 2.95
CA PRO A 50 16.00 -4.19 2.83
C PRO A 50 14.70 -3.68 2.18
N ARG A 51 14.25 -4.30 1.07
CA ARG A 51 12.99 -4.01 0.39
C ARG A 51 11.78 -4.69 1.04
N THR A 52 11.81 -4.91 2.35
CA THR A 52 10.80 -5.71 3.06
C THR A 52 9.59 -4.92 3.55
N GLY A 53 9.58 -3.60 3.41
CA GLY A 53 8.54 -2.74 3.96
C GLY A 53 7.13 -3.12 3.50
N GLY A 54 6.89 -3.16 2.19
CA GLY A 54 5.59 -3.48 1.62
C GLY A 54 5.05 -4.86 2.01
N ILE A 55 5.95 -5.85 2.10
CA ILE A 55 5.62 -7.23 2.51
C ILE A 55 5.12 -7.28 3.96
N ILE A 56 5.53 -6.34 4.79
CA ILE A 56 5.14 -6.30 6.20
C ILE A 56 3.86 -5.49 6.39
N PHE A 57 3.80 -4.27 5.86
CA PHE A 57 2.68 -3.39 6.20
C PHE A 57 1.38 -3.70 5.43
N ILE A 58 1.44 -4.22 4.18
CA ILE A 58 0.22 -4.58 3.44
C ILE A 58 -0.57 -5.71 4.12
N PRO A 59 0.03 -6.82 4.57
CA PRO A 59 -0.69 -7.80 5.37
C PRO A 59 -1.31 -7.23 6.65
N ILE A 60 -0.66 -6.26 7.30
CA ILE A 60 -1.21 -5.58 8.48
C ILE A 60 -2.47 -4.80 8.09
N ILE A 61 -2.46 -4.04 6.99
CA ILE A 61 -3.63 -3.32 6.48
C ILE A 61 -4.80 -4.29 6.29
N LEU A 62 -4.58 -5.37 5.53
CA LEU A 62 -5.61 -6.35 5.20
C LEU A 62 -6.16 -7.04 6.46
N LEU A 63 -5.28 -7.40 7.40
CA LEU A 63 -5.68 -8.02 8.65
C LEU A 63 -6.51 -7.05 9.52
N VAL A 64 -6.09 -5.81 9.64
CA VAL A 64 -6.81 -4.81 10.44
C VAL A 64 -8.14 -4.46 9.79
N TRP A 65 -8.25 -4.36 8.47
CA TRP A 65 -9.53 -4.21 7.77
C TRP A 65 -10.48 -5.35 8.11
N LEU A 66 -10.00 -6.59 8.02
CA LEU A 66 -10.81 -7.78 8.35
C LEU A 66 -11.27 -7.78 9.82
N LEU A 67 -10.39 -7.45 10.76
CA LEU A 67 -10.70 -7.46 12.19
C LEU A 67 -11.59 -6.29 12.63
N SER A 68 -11.45 -5.14 11.97
CA SER A 68 -12.22 -3.94 12.28
C SER A 68 -13.63 -3.96 11.70
N GLY A 69 -13.95 -4.94 10.84
CA GLY A 69 -15.22 -5.00 10.13
C GLY A 69 -15.43 -3.83 9.17
N VAL A 70 -14.34 -3.30 8.62
CA VAL A 70 -14.40 -2.32 7.53
C VAL A 70 -14.98 -3.01 6.31
N ASP A 71 -15.96 -2.40 5.67
CA ASP A 71 -16.62 -2.92 4.47
C ASP A 71 -15.70 -2.76 3.23
N SER A 72 -14.44 -3.20 3.35
CA SER A 72 -13.53 -3.19 2.21
C SER A 72 -13.98 -4.25 1.20
N PRO A 73 -14.22 -3.87 -0.05
CA PRO A 73 -14.66 -4.82 -1.06
C PRO A 73 -13.63 -5.93 -1.28
N LEU A 74 -14.09 -7.18 -1.35
CA LEU A 74 -13.21 -8.34 -1.57
C LEU A 74 -12.30 -8.16 -2.80
N TYR A 75 -12.83 -7.58 -3.89
CA TYR A 75 -12.05 -7.33 -5.10
C TYR A 75 -10.89 -6.35 -4.89
N LEU A 76 -11.04 -5.36 -3.98
CA LEU A 76 -9.95 -4.46 -3.60
C LEU A 76 -8.83 -5.25 -2.90
N SER A 77 -9.18 -6.07 -1.92
CA SER A 77 -8.22 -6.91 -1.21
C SER A 77 -7.50 -7.88 -2.15
N LEU A 78 -8.22 -8.51 -3.08
CA LEU A 78 -7.64 -9.41 -4.09
C LEU A 78 -6.70 -8.66 -5.04
N THR A 79 -7.06 -7.45 -5.45
CA THR A 79 -6.20 -6.61 -6.31
C THR A 79 -4.92 -6.24 -5.58
N VAL A 80 -5.00 -5.80 -4.32
CA VAL A 80 -3.83 -5.47 -3.49
C VAL A 80 -2.93 -6.70 -3.31
N ILE A 81 -3.50 -7.87 -3.02
CA ILE A 81 -2.74 -9.13 -2.89
C ILE A 81 -2.05 -9.50 -4.21
N SER A 82 -2.73 -9.34 -5.36
CA SER A 82 -2.14 -9.66 -6.66
C SER A 82 -0.97 -8.73 -6.99
N LEU A 83 -1.11 -7.43 -6.73
CA LEU A 83 -0.04 -6.44 -6.94
C LEU A 83 1.14 -6.67 -5.98
N LEU A 84 0.86 -7.00 -4.70
CA LEU A 84 1.89 -7.35 -3.74
C LEU A 84 2.66 -8.60 -4.19
N THR A 85 1.94 -9.62 -4.67
CA THR A 85 2.55 -10.88 -5.11
C THR A 85 3.49 -10.67 -6.30
N ILE A 86 3.07 -9.91 -7.30
CA ILE A 86 3.93 -9.65 -8.46
C ILE A 86 5.15 -8.79 -8.09
N SER A 87 4.97 -7.80 -7.19
CA SER A 87 6.07 -6.99 -6.68
C SER A 87 7.08 -7.83 -5.90
N PHE A 88 6.61 -8.70 -5.02
CA PHE A 88 7.46 -9.63 -4.27
C PHE A 88 8.21 -10.62 -5.16
N LEU A 89 7.53 -11.16 -6.17
CA LEU A 89 8.17 -12.06 -7.14
C LEU A 89 9.23 -11.33 -7.97
N ASP A 90 9.02 -10.06 -8.32
CA ASP A 90 10.01 -9.24 -9.02
C ASP A 90 11.26 -9.00 -8.17
N ASP A 91 11.08 -8.72 -6.88
CA ASP A 91 12.19 -8.55 -5.94
C ASP A 91 13.05 -9.81 -5.79
N ILE A 92 12.43 -11.00 -5.88
CA ILE A 92 13.15 -12.29 -5.77
C ILE A 92 13.78 -12.72 -7.12
N ARG A 93 13.04 -12.57 -8.23
CA ARG A 93 13.38 -13.21 -9.52
C ARG A 93 13.70 -12.24 -10.66
N SER A 94 13.68 -10.94 -10.42
CA SER A 94 13.92 -9.91 -11.45
C SER A 94 13.05 -10.13 -12.69
N ILE A 95 11.74 -10.01 -12.52
CA ILE A 95 10.76 -10.22 -13.60
C ILE A 95 10.93 -9.13 -14.67
N SER A 96 10.75 -9.48 -15.94
CA SER A 96 10.82 -8.49 -17.01
C SER A 96 9.77 -7.40 -16.87
N ALA A 97 10.13 -6.16 -17.22
CA ALA A 97 9.24 -5.01 -17.12
C ALA A 97 7.90 -5.21 -17.87
N GLY A 98 7.94 -5.92 -19.01
CA GLY A 98 6.74 -6.22 -19.78
C GLY A 98 5.77 -7.14 -19.04
N VAL A 99 6.27 -8.16 -18.35
CA VAL A 99 5.43 -9.09 -17.56
C VAL A 99 4.81 -8.33 -16.38
N ARG A 100 5.57 -7.53 -15.63
CA ARG A 100 5.03 -6.68 -14.56
C ARG A 100 3.92 -5.77 -15.07
N PHE A 101 4.16 -5.10 -16.19
CA PHE A 101 3.20 -4.18 -16.79
C PHE A 101 1.89 -4.86 -17.17
N ILE A 102 1.96 -6.07 -17.77
CA ILE A 102 0.76 -6.86 -18.10
C ILE A 102 -0.01 -7.25 -16.83
N PHE A 103 0.68 -7.70 -15.77
CA PHE A 103 0.03 -8.03 -14.50
C PHE A 103 -0.64 -6.82 -13.85
N HIS A 104 -0.01 -5.64 -13.89
CA HIS A 104 -0.64 -4.41 -13.41
C HIS A 104 -1.91 -4.07 -14.19
N ILE A 105 -1.86 -4.16 -15.52
CA ILE A 105 -3.04 -3.93 -16.36
C ILE A 105 -4.17 -4.90 -15.99
N ILE A 106 -3.89 -6.20 -15.91
CA ILE A 106 -4.91 -7.22 -15.59
C ILE A 106 -5.51 -6.99 -14.21
N SER A 107 -4.68 -6.78 -13.18
CA SER A 107 -5.15 -6.56 -11.81
C SER A 107 -6.03 -5.31 -11.70
N ILE A 108 -5.60 -4.21 -12.32
CA ILE A 108 -6.35 -2.94 -12.32
C ILE A 108 -7.62 -3.05 -13.17
N LEU A 109 -7.57 -3.73 -14.31
CA LEU A 109 -8.75 -3.95 -15.15
C LEU A 109 -9.82 -4.73 -14.38
N ILE A 110 -9.44 -5.82 -13.73
CA ILE A 110 -10.34 -6.60 -12.87
C ILE A 110 -10.95 -5.69 -11.80
N PHE A 111 -10.12 -4.93 -11.08
CA PHE A 111 -10.59 -3.99 -10.07
C PHE A 111 -11.64 -3.02 -10.61
N VAL A 112 -11.36 -2.35 -11.73
CA VAL A 112 -12.27 -1.35 -12.33
C VAL A 112 -13.58 -1.98 -12.83
N LEU A 113 -13.51 -3.19 -13.39
CA LEU A 113 -14.72 -3.93 -13.83
C LEU A 113 -15.64 -4.32 -12.64
N TYR A 114 -15.06 -4.59 -11.47
CA TYR A 114 -15.83 -4.90 -10.27
C TYR A 114 -16.43 -3.68 -9.56
N LEU A 115 -16.02 -2.45 -9.93
CA LEU A 115 -16.63 -1.23 -9.41
C LEU A 115 -18.06 -0.97 -9.89
N ASP A 116 -18.59 -1.83 -10.80
CA ASP A 116 -19.93 -1.73 -11.39
C ASP A 116 -20.27 -0.34 -11.95
N ILE A 117 -19.23 0.35 -12.45
CA ILE A 117 -19.39 1.66 -13.08
C ILE A 117 -19.72 1.43 -14.56
N THR A 118 -20.88 1.88 -15.00
CA THR A 118 -21.28 1.83 -16.43
C THR A 118 -20.48 2.85 -17.23
N LEU A 119 -19.29 2.46 -17.66
CA LEU A 119 -18.40 3.29 -18.47
C LEU A 119 -18.37 2.80 -19.93
N ASN A 120 -18.27 3.76 -20.85
CA ASN A 120 -17.90 3.47 -22.23
C ASN A 120 -16.48 2.86 -22.26
N PHE A 121 -16.21 1.90 -23.15
CA PHE A 121 -14.90 1.25 -23.31
C PHE A 121 -13.74 2.24 -23.46
N PHE A 122 -13.96 3.38 -24.07
CA PHE A 122 -12.95 4.42 -24.21
C PHE A 122 -12.54 5.01 -22.84
N TYR A 123 -13.49 5.37 -21.99
CA TYR A 123 -13.21 5.89 -20.65
C TYR A 123 -12.63 4.81 -19.73
N LEU A 124 -13.11 3.56 -19.85
CA LEU A 124 -12.53 2.42 -19.14
C LEU A 124 -11.03 2.29 -19.47
N GLY A 125 -10.68 2.31 -20.74
CA GLY A 125 -9.28 2.26 -21.17
C GLY A 125 -8.43 3.38 -20.60
N ILE A 126 -8.93 4.63 -20.59
CA ILE A 126 -8.23 5.78 -20.02
C ILE A 126 -8.00 5.59 -18.51
N ILE A 127 -9.02 5.15 -17.77
CA ILE A 127 -8.92 4.94 -16.32
C ILE A 127 -7.90 3.84 -16.00
N VAL A 128 -7.95 2.72 -16.69
CA VAL A 128 -6.99 1.62 -16.50
C VAL A 128 -5.56 2.10 -16.77
N LEU A 129 -5.33 2.78 -17.89
CA LEU A 129 -4.00 3.31 -18.23
C LEU A 129 -3.52 4.33 -17.20
N PHE A 130 -4.40 5.21 -16.74
CA PHE A 130 -4.08 6.20 -15.71
C PHE A 130 -3.68 5.53 -14.39
N LEU A 131 -4.45 4.54 -13.92
CA LEU A 131 -4.15 3.81 -12.68
C LEU A 131 -2.85 3.00 -12.79
N VAL A 132 -2.60 2.36 -13.94
CA VAL A 132 -1.33 1.67 -14.19
C VAL A 132 -0.16 2.66 -14.19
N TRP A 133 -0.33 3.81 -14.83
CA TRP A 133 0.68 4.87 -14.83
C TRP A 133 0.97 5.39 -13.41
N MET A 134 -0.07 5.66 -12.63
CA MET A 134 0.06 6.09 -11.22
C MET A 134 0.77 5.04 -10.38
N SER A 135 0.43 3.75 -10.53
CA SER A 135 1.11 2.66 -9.81
C SER A 135 2.61 2.61 -10.14
N ASN A 136 2.98 2.77 -11.42
CA ASN A 136 4.38 2.82 -11.82
C ASN A 136 5.10 4.09 -11.33
N LEU A 137 4.41 5.23 -11.30
CA LEU A 137 4.94 6.48 -10.78
C LEU A 137 5.27 6.34 -9.29
N PHE A 138 4.37 5.78 -8.48
CA PHE A 138 4.62 5.49 -7.06
C PHE A 138 5.82 4.58 -6.87
N ASN A 139 5.93 3.51 -7.66
CA ASN A 139 7.09 2.60 -7.61
C ASN A 139 8.40 3.31 -7.99
N PHE A 140 8.37 4.28 -8.91
CA PHE A 140 9.53 5.09 -9.25
C PHE A 140 9.92 6.04 -8.11
N MET A 141 8.94 6.62 -7.42
CA MET A 141 9.14 7.57 -6.32
C MET A 141 9.63 6.88 -5.04
N ASP A 142 9.39 5.58 -4.89
CA ASP A 142 9.86 4.78 -3.75
C ASP A 142 11.40 4.69 -3.67
N GLY A 143 12.08 4.99 -4.76
CA GLY A 143 13.54 5.15 -4.79
C GLY A 143 14.09 6.41 -4.09
N SER A 144 13.22 7.28 -3.57
CA SER A 144 13.58 8.52 -2.84
C SER A 144 13.18 8.40 -1.39
N ASP A 145 14.12 8.70 -0.46
CA ASP A 145 13.91 8.57 0.99
C ASP A 145 12.63 9.23 1.48
N GLY A 146 11.71 8.42 1.98
CA GLY A 146 10.44 8.86 2.57
C GLY A 146 9.41 9.47 1.61
N MET A 147 9.69 9.62 0.31
CA MET A 147 8.79 10.34 -0.59
C MET A 147 7.48 9.58 -0.81
N ALA A 148 7.54 8.32 -1.21
CA ALA A 148 6.34 7.52 -1.46
C ALA A 148 5.51 7.34 -0.18
N ALA A 149 6.17 7.02 0.94
CA ALA A 149 5.49 6.88 2.23
C ALA A 149 4.88 8.21 2.70
N GLY A 150 5.59 9.32 2.56
CA GLY A 150 5.10 10.66 2.91
C GLY A 150 3.87 11.07 2.08
N MET A 151 3.89 10.82 0.76
CA MET A 151 2.73 11.06 -0.11
C MET A 151 1.53 10.19 0.27
N ALA A 152 1.76 8.91 0.61
CA ALA A 152 0.71 8.02 1.08
C ALA A 152 0.10 8.54 2.39
N VAL A 153 0.92 8.95 3.36
CA VAL A 153 0.44 9.55 4.62
C VAL A 153 -0.45 10.75 4.37
N ILE A 154 0.01 11.73 3.56
CA ILE A 154 -0.75 12.96 3.29
C ILE A 154 -2.05 12.65 2.52
N GLY A 155 -1.97 11.81 1.49
CA GLY A 155 -3.13 11.46 0.66
C GLY A 155 -4.22 10.74 1.47
N PHE A 156 -3.85 9.65 2.15
CA PHE A 156 -4.81 8.87 2.95
C PHE A 156 -5.31 9.61 4.19
N PHE A 157 -4.49 10.49 4.80
CA PHE A 157 -4.95 11.41 5.84
C PHE A 157 -6.04 12.35 5.34
N SER A 158 -5.86 12.93 4.14
CA SER A 158 -6.85 13.83 3.54
C SER A 158 -8.18 13.12 3.28
N TYR A 159 -8.14 11.88 2.76
CA TYR A 159 -9.34 11.07 2.57
C TYR A 159 -9.98 10.68 3.91
N ALA A 160 -9.19 10.26 4.89
CA ALA A 160 -9.70 9.88 6.21
C ALA A 160 -10.41 11.06 6.90
N ILE A 161 -9.83 12.26 6.88
CA ILE A 161 -10.46 13.46 7.47
C ILE A 161 -11.73 13.84 6.71
N ALA A 162 -11.68 13.90 5.39
CA ALA A 162 -12.84 14.30 4.58
C ALA A 162 -14.02 13.34 4.81
N SER A 163 -13.77 12.04 4.83
CA SER A 163 -14.78 11.01 5.10
C SER A 163 -15.33 11.08 6.53
N TYR A 164 -14.45 11.28 7.51
CA TYR A 164 -14.85 11.45 8.90
C TYR A 164 -15.79 12.66 9.07
N MET A 165 -15.45 13.78 8.44
CA MET A 165 -16.29 14.99 8.45
C MET A 165 -17.62 14.81 7.71
N ALA A 166 -17.63 13.97 6.67
CA ALA A 166 -18.84 13.61 5.93
C ALA A 166 -19.72 12.59 6.68
N GLY A 167 -19.25 12.03 7.81
CA GLY A 167 -19.96 11.01 8.58
C GLY A 167 -19.80 9.58 8.05
N ASP A 168 -18.97 9.37 7.04
CA ASP A 168 -18.61 8.03 6.56
C ASP A 168 -17.45 7.46 7.37
N PHE A 169 -17.77 6.93 8.53
CA PHE A 169 -16.79 6.39 9.48
C PHE A 169 -16.10 5.11 8.97
N SER A 170 -16.77 4.33 8.11
CA SER A 170 -16.17 3.11 7.53
C SER A 170 -15.04 3.48 6.58
N PHE A 171 -15.32 4.35 5.62
CA PHE A 171 -14.31 4.81 4.66
C PHE A 171 -13.21 5.66 5.33
N ALA A 172 -13.56 6.43 6.38
CA ALA A 172 -12.57 7.14 7.18
C ALA A 172 -11.61 6.18 7.89
N LEU A 173 -12.11 5.08 8.46
CA LEU A 173 -11.29 4.07 9.13
C LEU A 173 -10.42 3.32 8.13
N GLU A 174 -10.95 2.94 6.98
CA GLU A 174 -10.22 2.29 5.89
C GLU A 174 -8.98 3.10 5.49
N ASN A 175 -9.17 4.38 5.18
CA ASN A 175 -8.09 5.28 4.80
C ASN A 175 -7.14 5.59 5.97
N GLY A 176 -7.68 5.73 7.18
CA GLY A 176 -6.91 5.95 8.41
C GLY A 176 -5.95 4.80 8.72
N ILE A 177 -6.36 3.55 8.48
CA ILE A 177 -5.52 2.35 8.64
C ILE A 177 -4.34 2.41 7.65
N ILE A 178 -4.60 2.71 6.37
CA ILE A 178 -3.52 2.84 5.37
C ILE A 178 -2.58 3.97 5.76
N MET A 179 -3.10 5.12 6.18
CA MET A 179 -2.32 6.26 6.63
C MET A 179 -1.41 5.89 7.80
N MET A 180 -1.94 5.20 8.84
CA MET A 180 -1.17 4.81 10.03
C MET A 180 -0.10 3.75 9.71
N CYS A 181 -0.36 2.80 8.82
CA CYS A 181 0.65 1.88 8.34
C CYS A 181 1.76 2.61 7.58
N SER A 182 1.39 3.52 6.67
CA SER A 182 2.36 4.33 5.90
C SER A 182 3.18 5.23 6.82
N PHE A 183 2.57 5.80 7.84
CA PHE A 183 3.25 6.64 8.85
C PHE A 183 4.22 5.81 9.68
N GLY A 184 3.83 4.61 10.14
CA GLY A 184 4.72 3.69 10.84
C GLY A 184 5.92 3.26 9.99
N PHE A 185 5.71 3.00 8.69
CA PHE A 185 6.77 2.68 7.75
C PHE A 185 7.73 3.86 7.50
N LEU A 186 7.20 5.09 7.46
CA LEU A 186 7.98 6.30 7.23
C LEU A 186 9.14 6.47 8.23
N PHE A 187 8.97 6.04 9.49
CA PHE A 187 10.03 6.09 10.49
C PHE A 187 11.29 5.28 10.15
N PHE A 188 11.13 4.26 9.30
CA PHE A 188 12.23 3.39 8.88
C PHE A 188 12.72 3.67 7.46
N ASN A 189 12.03 4.57 6.75
CA ASN A 189 12.32 4.89 5.34
C ASN A 189 13.20 6.15 5.20
N PHE A 190 13.63 6.76 6.29
CA PHE A 190 14.68 7.79 6.34
C PHE A 190 15.97 7.15 6.81
N SER A 191 16.92 6.90 5.92
CA SER A 191 18.24 6.33 6.28
C SER A 191 19.38 6.95 5.47
#